data_681dfac19e1ea7adb948719919fcaf78
#
_entry.id   681dfac19e1ea7adb948719919fcaf78
#
_cell.length_a   1.000
_cell.length_b   1.000
_cell.length_c   1.000
_cell.angle_alpha   90.00
_cell.angle_beta   90.00
_cell.angle_gamma   90.00
#
_symmetry.space_group_name_H-M   'P 1'
#
loop_
_entity.id
_entity.type
_entity.pdbx_description
1 polymer ?
#
loop_
_entity_poly.entity_id
_entity_poly.type
_entity_poly.pdbx_seq_one_letter_code
_entity_poly.pdbx_strand_id
1 'polypeptide(L)'
;MNSSSVIEITEQNLQQVLEQSMSSVVVISFWAPSMPETMEVNRTLEQISQDYPQLMTLATLDCERQPMVAGQFGVRGLPTVAVFKNGQPVDGSAGPQTEQSLREMLGKYLPSPEELALKHALSLVDQKDYLQALPTLRQLAPQFPQDNIVNLAIAECLLETAQFNEAEEILNQIPMQDQDAKYKGLLAKLELHKEAADSPEIRELEQKWQLEPNNFEVGYELAIQYSQANRNEEALEILLSILKKDLNFADGQAKKSMLDLLAALGQGNTLASRYRRQLYALLY
;
A
#
# COMPACT_ATOMS: atom_id res chain seq x y z
N MET A 1 5.25 20.85 -7.32
CA MET A 1 5.10 21.65 -6.07
C MET A 1 3.81 22.44 -6.21
N ASN A 2 2.67 21.87 -5.81
CA ASN A 2 1.43 22.61 -5.69
C ASN A 2 1.34 23.06 -4.23
N SER A 3 1.76 24.29 -3.98
CA SER A 3 1.44 24.95 -2.71
C SER A 3 -0.07 25.00 -2.61
N SER A 4 -0.65 24.46 -1.55
CA SER A 4 -2.03 24.70 -1.18
C SER A 4 -2.16 26.21 -0.97
N SER A 5 -2.63 26.93 -1.98
CA SER A 5 -2.76 28.39 -1.89
C SER A 5 -3.92 28.68 -0.96
N VAL A 6 -3.61 29.30 0.19
CA VAL A 6 -4.63 29.84 1.09
C VAL A 6 -5.41 30.92 0.34
N ILE A 7 -6.72 30.84 0.34
CA ILE A 7 -7.58 31.80 -0.34
C ILE A 7 -7.99 32.89 0.64
N GLU A 8 -7.64 34.14 0.38
CA GLU A 8 -8.16 35.28 1.15
C GLU A 8 -9.60 35.59 0.68
N ILE A 9 -10.54 35.55 1.60
CA ILE A 9 -11.96 35.82 1.32
C ILE A 9 -12.23 37.33 1.29
N THR A 10 -12.93 37.72 0.24
CA THR A 10 -13.47 39.08 0.04
C THR A 10 -14.94 38.98 -0.34
N GLU A 11 -15.68 40.13 -0.34
CA GLU A 11 -17.06 40.16 -0.84
C GLU A 11 -17.19 39.62 -2.27
N GLN A 12 -16.14 39.75 -3.10
CA GLN A 12 -16.18 39.41 -4.51
C GLN A 12 -16.01 37.91 -4.77
N ASN A 13 -15.25 37.17 -3.92
CA ASN A 13 -14.96 35.76 -4.14
C ASN A 13 -15.66 34.82 -3.16
N LEU A 14 -16.38 35.32 -2.18
CA LEU A 14 -17.06 34.53 -1.15
C LEU A 14 -17.91 33.40 -1.77
N GLN A 15 -18.76 33.76 -2.74
CA GLN A 15 -19.63 32.77 -3.37
C GLN A 15 -18.80 31.65 -4.05
N GLN A 16 -17.74 32.01 -4.78
CA GLN A 16 -16.86 31.04 -5.45
C GLN A 16 -16.16 30.11 -4.44
N VAL A 17 -15.72 30.64 -3.28
CA VAL A 17 -15.10 29.84 -2.22
C VAL A 17 -16.11 28.86 -1.63
N LEU A 18 -17.35 29.31 -1.38
CA LEU A 18 -18.40 28.41 -0.88
C LEU A 18 -18.81 27.35 -1.91
N GLU A 19 -18.83 27.67 -3.19
CA GLU A 19 -19.09 26.70 -4.28
C GLU A 19 -18.05 25.59 -4.32
N GLN A 20 -16.77 25.85 -3.96
CA GLN A 20 -15.75 24.81 -3.86
C GLN A 20 -16.10 23.73 -2.83
N SER A 21 -16.93 24.07 -1.83
CA SER A 21 -17.37 23.09 -0.83
C SER A 21 -18.28 21.98 -1.39
N MET A 22 -18.72 22.11 -2.65
CA MET A 22 -19.44 21.06 -3.37
C MET A 22 -18.52 19.89 -3.78
N SER A 23 -17.21 20.14 -3.91
CA SER A 23 -16.23 19.16 -4.38
C SER A 23 -15.14 18.83 -3.37
N SER A 24 -14.86 19.72 -2.41
CA SER A 24 -13.85 19.57 -1.37
C SER A 24 -14.38 20.04 -0.02
N VAL A 25 -13.68 19.73 1.05
CA VAL A 25 -13.97 20.36 2.36
C VAL A 25 -13.36 21.75 2.36
N VAL A 26 -14.18 22.79 2.56
CA VAL A 26 -13.72 24.19 2.69
C VAL A 26 -13.65 24.54 4.17
N VAL A 27 -12.49 24.97 4.61
CA VAL A 27 -12.24 25.45 5.98
C VAL A 27 -12.01 26.95 5.93
N ILE A 28 -12.85 27.71 6.63
CA ILE A 28 -12.73 29.18 6.72
C ILE A 28 -12.23 29.52 8.11
N SER A 29 -11.05 30.17 8.16
CA SER A 29 -10.53 30.75 9.39
C SER A 29 -10.84 32.24 9.44
N PHE A 30 -11.56 32.63 10.47
CA PHE A 30 -11.87 34.04 10.79
C PHE A 30 -10.82 34.56 11.75
N TRP A 31 -10.11 35.59 11.34
CA TRP A 31 -8.95 36.12 12.04
C TRP A 31 -8.90 37.64 12.05
N ALA A 32 -7.98 38.20 12.84
CA ALA A 32 -7.70 39.64 12.84
C ALA A 32 -6.22 39.92 13.08
N PRO A 33 -5.60 40.86 12.33
CA PRO A 33 -4.17 41.19 12.50
C PRO A 33 -3.82 41.70 13.92
N SER A 34 -4.79 42.33 14.58
CA SER A 34 -4.63 42.86 15.95
C SER A 34 -4.60 41.76 17.03
N MET A 35 -4.94 40.49 16.68
CA MET A 35 -5.05 39.35 17.60
C MET A 35 -4.05 38.23 17.22
N PRO A 36 -2.85 38.21 17.82
CA PRO A 36 -1.80 37.25 17.44
C PRO A 36 -2.18 35.76 17.54
N GLU A 37 -3.05 35.39 18.49
CA GLU A 37 -3.58 34.03 18.65
C GLU A 37 -4.37 33.55 17.43
N THR A 38 -4.95 34.42 16.66
CA THR A 38 -5.66 34.09 15.43
C THR A 38 -4.69 33.66 14.32
N MET A 39 -3.50 34.27 14.32
CA MET A 39 -2.44 33.93 13.34
C MET A 39 -1.84 32.55 13.61
N GLU A 40 -1.80 32.11 14.88
CA GLU A 40 -1.34 30.75 15.22
C GLU A 40 -2.29 29.69 14.68
N VAL A 41 -3.61 29.92 14.82
CA VAL A 41 -4.62 29.03 14.25
C VAL A 41 -4.50 28.94 12.70
N ASN A 42 -4.27 30.09 12.04
CA ASN A 42 -4.05 30.10 10.59
C ASN A 42 -2.84 29.24 10.20
N ARG A 43 -1.69 29.41 10.86
CA ARG A 43 -0.48 28.62 10.58
C ARG A 43 -0.72 27.13 10.78
N THR A 44 -1.42 26.76 11.84
CA THR A 44 -1.77 25.37 12.11
C THR A 44 -2.68 24.79 11.02
N LEU A 45 -3.68 25.53 10.58
CA LEU A 45 -4.57 25.12 9.48
C LEU A 45 -3.82 25.03 8.14
N GLU A 46 -2.87 25.93 7.88
CA GLU A 46 -1.97 25.84 6.71
C GLU A 46 -1.16 24.56 6.71
N GLN A 47 -0.59 24.17 7.85
CA GLN A 47 0.15 22.92 7.98
C GLN A 47 -0.78 21.71 7.75
N ILE A 48 -1.94 21.67 8.39
CA ILE A 48 -2.91 20.60 8.21
C ILE A 48 -3.38 20.51 6.74
N SER A 49 -3.57 21.64 6.06
CA SER A 49 -4.03 21.65 4.67
C SER A 49 -3.06 20.99 3.69
N GLN A 50 -1.77 20.96 4.03
CA GLN A 50 -0.76 20.29 3.21
C GLN A 50 -0.90 18.77 3.21
N ASP A 51 -1.50 18.19 4.25
CA ASP A 51 -1.77 16.75 4.34
C ASP A 51 -2.94 16.33 3.43
N TYR A 52 -3.76 17.29 2.98
CA TYR A 52 -5.02 17.04 2.24
C TYR A 52 -5.08 17.77 0.89
N PRO A 53 -4.10 17.63 -0.01
CA PRO A 53 -4.13 18.30 -1.30
C PRO A 53 -5.38 17.88 -2.09
N GLN A 54 -6.09 18.88 -2.65
CA GLN A 54 -7.36 18.72 -3.41
C GLN A 54 -8.58 18.24 -2.59
N LEU A 55 -8.42 17.77 -1.36
CA LEU A 55 -9.50 17.33 -0.49
C LEU A 55 -9.97 18.44 0.46
N MET A 56 -9.06 19.35 0.81
CA MET A 56 -9.33 20.50 1.68
C MET A 56 -8.91 21.79 0.99
N THR A 57 -9.78 22.76 1.01
CA THR A 57 -9.47 24.15 0.64
C THR A 57 -9.44 25.00 1.91
N LEU A 58 -8.31 25.63 2.19
CA LEU A 58 -8.19 26.58 3.29
C LEU A 58 -8.45 27.99 2.76
N ALA A 59 -9.39 28.67 3.40
CA ALA A 59 -9.67 30.08 3.18
C ALA A 59 -9.55 30.86 4.48
N THR A 60 -9.11 32.11 4.40
CA THR A 60 -8.98 33.00 5.54
C THR A 60 -9.80 34.28 5.32
N LEU A 61 -10.46 34.76 6.36
CA LEU A 61 -11.21 35.98 6.32
C LEU A 61 -10.71 36.96 7.40
N ASP A 62 -10.12 38.07 6.95
CA ASP A 62 -9.73 39.16 7.83
C ASP A 62 -10.97 39.93 8.26
N CYS A 63 -11.37 39.75 9.52
CA CYS A 63 -12.59 40.36 10.06
C CYS A 63 -12.48 41.86 10.26
N GLU A 64 -11.29 42.43 10.32
CA GLU A 64 -11.10 43.90 10.39
C GLU A 64 -11.28 44.54 9.02
N ARG A 65 -10.80 43.85 7.95
CA ARG A 65 -10.97 44.35 6.57
C ARG A 65 -12.33 44.06 5.98
N GLN A 66 -12.94 42.94 6.39
CA GLN A 66 -14.20 42.44 5.82
C GLN A 66 -15.30 42.27 6.89
N PRO A 67 -15.63 43.31 7.70
CA PRO A 67 -16.56 43.17 8.82
C PRO A 67 -17.98 42.81 8.37
N MET A 68 -18.39 43.25 7.19
CA MET A 68 -19.72 42.93 6.64
C MET A 68 -19.83 41.45 6.28
N VAL A 69 -18.79 40.88 5.68
CA VAL A 69 -18.72 39.45 5.35
C VAL A 69 -18.67 38.61 6.63
N ALA A 70 -17.82 38.96 7.60
CA ALA A 70 -17.78 38.31 8.91
C ALA A 70 -19.13 38.28 9.61
N GLY A 71 -19.87 39.41 9.53
CA GLY A 71 -21.21 39.52 10.07
C GLY A 71 -22.25 38.58 9.45
N GLN A 72 -22.12 38.25 8.16
CA GLN A 72 -22.99 37.28 7.47
C GLN A 72 -22.83 35.86 8.01
N PHE A 73 -21.62 35.50 8.46
CA PHE A 73 -21.36 34.22 9.11
C PHE A 73 -21.74 34.16 10.59
N GLY A 74 -22.17 35.28 11.16
CA GLY A 74 -22.56 35.36 12.58
C GLY A 74 -21.38 35.17 13.56
N VAL A 75 -20.15 35.50 13.14
CA VAL A 75 -18.93 35.40 13.96
C VAL A 75 -19.05 36.35 15.16
N ARG A 76 -18.97 35.82 16.37
CA ARG A 76 -19.13 36.59 17.63
C ARG A 76 -17.82 36.78 18.40
N GLY A 77 -16.78 36.08 18.03
CA GLY A 77 -15.47 36.13 18.65
C GLY A 77 -14.40 35.55 17.76
N LEU A 78 -13.14 35.86 18.04
CA LEU A 78 -11.98 35.39 17.29
C LEU A 78 -10.98 34.69 18.21
N PRO A 79 -10.22 33.73 17.71
CA PRO A 79 -10.37 33.08 16.40
C PRO A 79 -11.67 32.28 16.29
N THR A 80 -12.21 32.14 15.08
CA THR A 80 -13.29 31.20 14.77
C THR A 80 -12.91 30.43 13.51
N VAL A 81 -13.16 29.13 13.51
CA VAL A 81 -12.97 28.24 12.36
C VAL A 81 -14.30 27.61 11.99
N ALA A 82 -14.67 27.63 10.72
CA ALA A 82 -15.88 26.99 10.22
C ALA A 82 -15.57 26.04 9.08
N VAL A 83 -16.25 24.90 9.08
CA VAL A 83 -16.11 23.84 8.07
C VAL A 83 -17.36 23.82 7.20
N PHE A 84 -17.14 23.85 5.88
CA PHE A 84 -18.21 23.83 4.88
C PHE A 84 -18.09 22.59 4.01
N LYS A 85 -19.23 21.97 3.74
CA LYS A 85 -19.38 20.83 2.84
C LYS A 85 -20.73 20.91 2.14
N ASN A 86 -20.76 20.65 0.82
CA ASN A 86 -21.99 20.73 0.02
C ASN A 86 -22.71 22.09 0.14
N GLY A 87 -21.98 23.19 0.15
CA GLY A 87 -22.50 24.53 0.22
C GLY A 87 -23.01 24.98 1.60
N GLN A 88 -22.87 24.13 2.63
CA GLN A 88 -23.43 24.44 3.97
C GLN A 88 -22.35 24.32 5.07
N PRO A 89 -22.46 25.13 6.13
CA PRO A 89 -21.63 24.93 7.31
C PRO A 89 -22.04 23.64 8.01
N VAL A 90 -21.05 22.77 8.25
CA VAL A 90 -21.26 21.45 8.86
C VAL A 90 -20.64 21.34 10.26
N ASP A 91 -19.63 22.12 10.57
CA ASP A 91 -18.98 22.18 11.88
C ASP A 91 -18.28 23.52 12.08
N GLY A 92 -17.86 23.83 13.30
CA GLY A 92 -17.08 24.99 13.59
C GLY A 92 -16.69 25.09 15.05
N SER A 93 -15.67 25.90 15.32
CA SER A 93 -15.14 26.12 16.66
C SER A 93 -14.79 27.60 16.86
N ALA A 94 -15.08 28.14 18.03
CA ALA A 94 -14.75 29.51 18.42
C ALA A 94 -13.77 29.50 19.58
N GLY A 95 -12.88 30.48 19.62
CA GLY A 95 -11.79 30.62 20.61
C GLY A 95 -10.52 29.91 20.19
N PRO A 96 -9.45 29.99 20.99
CA PRO A 96 -8.18 29.38 20.70
C PRO A 96 -8.28 27.86 20.47
N GLN A 97 -7.63 27.36 19.41
CA GLN A 97 -7.65 25.96 19.02
C GLN A 97 -6.24 25.39 19.04
N THR A 98 -6.12 24.15 19.48
CA THR A 98 -4.88 23.39 19.35
C THR A 98 -4.88 22.60 18.02
N GLU A 99 -3.71 22.18 17.55
CA GLU A 99 -3.62 21.33 16.38
C GLU A 99 -4.44 20.05 16.54
N GLN A 100 -4.40 19.43 17.73
CA GLN A 100 -5.17 18.22 18.01
C GLN A 100 -6.68 18.47 17.87
N SER A 101 -7.21 19.55 18.46
CA SER A 101 -8.64 19.86 18.37
C SER A 101 -9.11 20.16 16.93
N LEU A 102 -8.25 20.80 16.13
CA LEU A 102 -8.51 21.04 14.71
C LEU A 102 -8.49 19.74 13.91
N ARG A 103 -7.52 18.87 14.15
CA ARG A 103 -7.46 17.54 13.49
C ARG A 103 -8.64 16.65 13.86
N GLU A 104 -9.07 16.66 15.13
CA GLU A 104 -10.26 15.92 15.58
C GLU A 104 -11.55 16.45 14.91
N MET A 105 -11.70 17.75 14.79
CA MET A 105 -12.84 18.37 14.11
C MET A 105 -12.84 18.02 12.62
N LEU A 106 -11.70 18.18 11.94
CA LEU A 106 -11.55 17.94 10.50
C LEU A 106 -11.62 16.45 10.15
N GLY A 107 -11.17 15.55 11.01
CA GLY A 107 -11.22 14.11 10.82
C GLY A 107 -12.63 13.52 10.69
N LYS A 108 -13.66 14.28 11.05
CA LYS A 108 -15.06 13.90 10.78
C LYS A 108 -15.44 14.05 9.29
N TYR A 109 -14.69 14.82 8.53
CA TYR A 109 -15.02 15.24 7.16
C TYR A 109 -13.94 14.89 6.14
N LEU A 110 -12.71 14.69 6.59
CA LEU A 110 -11.54 14.33 5.81
C LEU A 110 -11.12 12.89 6.12
N PRO A 111 -10.56 12.17 5.14
CA PRO A 111 -10.05 10.82 5.38
C PRO A 111 -8.89 10.84 6.37
N SER A 112 -8.74 9.74 7.11
CA SER A 112 -7.59 9.56 8.00
C SER A 112 -6.27 9.45 7.20
N PRO A 113 -5.10 9.67 7.83
CA PRO A 113 -3.81 9.42 7.18
C PRO A 113 -3.67 7.99 6.65
N GLU A 114 -4.24 7.02 7.37
CA GLU A 114 -4.25 5.61 7.00
C GLU A 114 -5.11 5.36 5.74
N GLU A 115 -6.28 6.00 5.66
CA GLU A 115 -7.14 5.93 4.46
C GLU A 115 -6.48 6.58 3.24
N LEU A 116 -5.75 7.67 3.43
CA LEU A 116 -4.97 8.30 2.36
C LEU A 116 -3.81 7.40 1.90
N ALA A 117 -3.08 6.81 2.85
CA ALA A 117 -2.01 5.87 2.55
C ALA A 117 -2.54 4.61 1.84
N LEU A 118 -3.70 4.09 2.25
CA LEU A 118 -4.37 2.98 1.58
C LEU A 118 -4.76 3.34 0.15
N LYS A 119 -5.39 4.49 -0.06
CA LYS A 119 -5.75 4.97 -1.40
C LYS A 119 -4.53 5.09 -2.31
N HIS A 120 -3.42 5.60 -1.78
CA HIS A 120 -2.17 5.68 -2.53
C HIS A 120 -1.63 4.29 -2.87
N ALA A 121 -1.60 3.36 -1.91
CA ALA A 121 -1.14 1.99 -2.15
C ALA A 121 -2.01 1.24 -3.18
N LEU A 122 -3.33 1.40 -3.14
CA LEU A 122 -4.24 0.85 -4.15
C LEU A 122 -3.99 1.45 -5.54
N SER A 123 -3.69 2.76 -5.61
CA SER A 123 -3.30 3.41 -6.88
C SER A 123 -1.99 2.84 -7.45
N LEU A 124 -1.03 2.44 -6.60
CA LEU A 124 0.19 1.75 -7.06
C LEU A 124 -0.14 0.37 -7.63
N VAL A 125 -1.09 -0.36 -7.05
CA VAL A 125 -1.58 -1.64 -7.62
C VAL A 125 -2.17 -1.43 -9.00
N ASP A 126 -3.02 -0.42 -9.19
CA ASP A 126 -3.61 -0.08 -10.50
C ASP A 126 -2.53 0.29 -11.54
N GLN A 127 -1.44 0.91 -11.10
CA GLN A 127 -0.26 1.22 -11.92
C GLN A 127 0.68 0.03 -12.11
N LYS A 128 0.38 -1.13 -11.51
CA LYS A 128 1.17 -2.36 -11.52
C LYS A 128 2.53 -2.22 -10.81
N ASP A 129 2.67 -1.26 -9.92
CA ASP A 129 3.86 -1.11 -9.07
C ASP A 129 3.69 -1.92 -7.78
N TYR A 130 3.64 -3.23 -7.94
CA TYR A 130 3.34 -4.18 -6.87
C TYR A 130 4.41 -4.21 -5.77
N LEU A 131 5.67 -3.96 -6.15
CA LEU A 131 6.79 -3.96 -5.19
C LEU A 131 6.72 -2.78 -4.22
N GLN A 132 6.24 -1.63 -4.67
CA GLN A 132 6.05 -0.47 -3.80
C GLN A 132 4.72 -0.55 -3.04
N ALA A 133 3.67 -1.12 -3.64
CA ALA A 133 2.35 -1.24 -3.01
C ALA A 133 2.34 -2.22 -1.82
N LEU A 134 2.95 -3.40 -1.99
CA LEU A 134 2.82 -4.53 -1.05
C LEU A 134 3.24 -4.21 0.39
N PRO A 135 4.39 -3.55 0.67
CA PRO A 135 4.78 -3.22 2.04
C PRO A 135 3.76 -2.33 2.76
N THR A 136 3.25 -1.31 2.06
CA THR A 136 2.26 -0.38 2.61
C THR A 136 0.92 -1.08 2.86
N LEU A 137 0.45 -1.91 1.92
CA LEU A 137 -0.79 -2.68 2.10
C LEU A 137 -0.70 -3.64 3.29
N ARG A 138 0.43 -4.36 3.46
CA ARG A 138 0.65 -5.24 4.62
C ARG A 138 0.65 -4.49 5.94
N GLN A 139 1.24 -3.29 5.98
CA GLN A 139 1.26 -2.45 7.19
C GLN A 139 -0.14 -1.96 7.56
N LEU A 140 -0.98 -1.66 6.56
CA LEU A 140 -2.32 -1.11 6.76
C LEU A 140 -3.40 -2.18 6.96
N ALA A 141 -3.21 -3.39 6.46
CA ALA A 141 -4.20 -4.48 6.54
C ALA A 141 -4.79 -4.70 7.95
N PRO A 142 -4.01 -4.67 9.05
CA PRO A 142 -4.56 -4.82 10.40
C PRO A 142 -5.55 -3.72 10.83
N GLN A 143 -5.49 -2.56 10.18
CA GLN A 143 -6.39 -1.42 10.47
C GLN A 143 -7.70 -1.50 9.67
N PHE A 144 -7.71 -2.32 8.61
CA PHE A 144 -8.86 -2.56 7.73
C PHE A 144 -9.23 -4.06 7.68
N PRO A 145 -9.48 -4.71 8.84
CA PRO A 145 -9.57 -6.18 8.93
C PRO A 145 -10.76 -6.78 8.18
N GLN A 146 -11.76 -5.97 7.87
CA GLN A 146 -12.97 -6.41 7.15
C GLN A 146 -13.01 -5.89 5.70
N ASP A 147 -11.98 -5.18 5.27
CA ASP A 147 -11.91 -4.65 3.91
C ASP A 147 -11.24 -5.66 2.96
N ASN A 148 -12.07 -6.46 2.31
CA ASN A 148 -11.59 -7.46 1.36
C ASN A 148 -10.93 -6.85 0.11
N ILE A 149 -11.12 -5.55 -0.16
CA ILE A 149 -10.40 -4.84 -1.22
C ILE A 149 -8.90 -4.82 -0.91
N VAL A 150 -8.53 -4.60 0.36
CA VAL A 150 -7.13 -4.64 0.81
C VAL A 150 -6.54 -6.03 0.66
N ASN A 151 -7.26 -7.07 1.10
CA ASN A 151 -6.82 -8.46 0.99
C ASN A 151 -6.65 -8.89 -0.47
N LEU A 152 -7.58 -8.52 -1.35
CA LEU A 152 -7.48 -8.80 -2.79
C LEU A 152 -6.32 -8.04 -3.45
N ALA A 153 -6.04 -6.81 -3.04
CA ALA A 153 -4.89 -6.05 -3.52
C ALA A 153 -3.56 -6.67 -3.06
N ILE A 154 -3.48 -7.15 -1.82
CA ILE A 154 -2.31 -7.89 -1.33
C ILE A 154 -2.13 -9.19 -2.13
N ALA A 155 -3.19 -9.98 -2.31
CA ALA A 155 -3.13 -11.22 -3.08
C ALA A 155 -2.68 -10.97 -4.54
N GLU A 156 -3.14 -9.89 -5.16
CA GLU A 156 -2.70 -9.48 -6.49
C GLU A 156 -1.19 -9.18 -6.50
N CYS A 157 -0.72 -8.34 -5.58
CA CYS A 157 0.72 -8.04 -5.45
C CYS A 157 1.56 -9.31 -5.25
N LEU A 158 1.09 -10.24 -4.43
CA LEU A 158 1.77 -11.50 -4.15
C LEU A 158 1.86 -12.39 -5.39
N LEU A 159 0.76 -12.53 -6.14
CA LEU A 159 0.75 -13.30 -7.39
C LEU A 159 1.71 -12.70 -8.43
N GLU A 160 1.72 -11.37 -8.57
CA GLU A 160 2.58 -10.68 -9.54
C GLU A 160 4.06 -10.68 -9.12
N THR A 161 4.35 -10.90 -7.84
CA THR A 161 5.71 -11.04 -7.30
C THR A 161 6.10 -12.49 -7.01
N ALA A 162 5.37 -13.46 -7.58
CA ALA A 162 5.61 -14.91 -7.49
C ALA A 162 5.61 -15.47 -6.05
N GLN A 163 4.83 -14.87 -5.15
CA GLN A 163 4.62 -15.33 -3.77
C GLN A 163 3.29 -16.12 -3.67
N PHE A 164 3.18 -17.21 -4.43
CA PHE A 164 1.92 -17.92 -4.68
C PHE A 164 1.29 -18.55 -3.44
N ASN A 165 2.11 -19.12 -2.54
CA ASN A 165 1.60 -19.77 -1.32
C ASN A 165 0.91 -18.76 -0.40
N GLU A 166 1.51 -17.61 -0.17
CA GLU A 166 0.92 -16.55 0.65
C GLU A 166 -0.33 -15.95 0.00
N ALA A 167 -0.31 -15.81 -1.33
CA ALA A 167 -1.48 -15.37 -2.09
C ALA A 167 -2.66 -16.35 -1.93
N GLU A 168 -2.40 -17.65 -1.96
CA GLU A 168 -3.40 -18.69 -1.74
C GLU A 168 -4.01 -18.62 -0.34
N GLU A 169 -3.19 -18.45 0.68
CA GLU A 169 -3.66 -18.31 2.07
C GLU A 169 -4.63 -17.13 2.22
N ILE A 170 -4.30 -15.99 1.60
CA ILE A 170 -5.17 -14.80 1.63
C ILE A 170 -6.47 -15.04 0.84
N LEU A 171 -6.38 -15.58 -0.38
CA LEU A 171 -7.56 -15.85 -1.20
C LEU A 171 -8.52 -16.83 -0.53
N ASN A 172 -8.02 -17.85 0.16
CA ASN A 172 -8.83 -18.80 0.89
C ASN A 172 -9.58 -18.20 2.09
N GLN A 173 -9.16 -17.03 2.58
CA GLN A 173 -9.83 -16.32 3.68
C GLN A 173 -10.95 -15.38 3.20
N ILE A 174 -11.05 -15.12 1.87
CA ILE A 174 -12.08 -14.23 1.33
C ILE A 174 -13.45 -14.88 1.42
N PRO A 175 -14.43 -14.28 2.13
CA PRO A 175 -15.77 -14.82 2.28
C PRO A 175 -16.49 -14.94 0.92
N MET A 176 -17.36 -15.95 0.79
CA MET A 176 -18.06 -16.25 -0.45
C MET A 176 -18.84 -15.05 -1.02
N GLN A 177 -19.40 -14.22 -0.17
CA GLN A 177 -20.15 -13.02 -0.56
C GLN A 177 -19.28 -11.93 -1.23
N ASP A 178 -17.97 -11.95 -0.97
CA ASP A 178 -17.01 -10.96 -1.47
C ASP A 178 -16.15 -11.51 -2.63
N GLN A 179 -16.46 -12.72 -3.10
CA GLN A 179 -15.78 -13.38 -4.23
C GLN A 179 -16.28 -12.83 -5.57
N ASP A 180 -15.91 -11.62 -5.86
CA ASP A 180 -16.27 -10.87 -7.06
C ASP A 180 -15.49 -11.30 -8.32
N ALA A 181 -15.55 -10.49 -9.38
CA ALA A 181 -14.81 -10.73 -10.61
C ALA A 181 -13.28 -10.65 -10.42
N LYS A 182 -12.81 -9.76 -9.54
CA LYS A 182 -11.38 -9.62 -9.24
C LYS A 182 -10.85 -10.86 -8.53
N TYR A 183 -11.56 -11.33 -7.50
CA TYR A 183 -11.23 -12.59 -6.81
C TYR A 183 -11.12 -13.75 -7.77
N LYS A 184 -12.13 -13.94 -8.65
CA LYS A 184 -12.14 -15.03 -9.63
C LYS A 184 -10.97 -14.95 -10.60
N GLY A 185 -10.58 -13.74 -11.02
CA GLY A 185 -9.42 -13.52 -11.87
C GLY A 185 -8.10 -13.90 -11.18
N LEU A 186 -7.94 -13.53 -9.91
CA LEU A 186 -6.76 -13.89 -9.13
C LEU A 186 -6.69 -15.39 -8.85
N LEU A 187 -7.82 -16.00 -8.51
CA LEU A 187 -7.91 -17.45 -8.30
C LEU A 187 -7.56 -18.23 -9.58
N ALA A 188 -8.11 -17.82 -10.75
CA ALA A 188 -7.78 -18.46 -12.01
C ALA A 188 -6.29 -18.35 -12.36
N LYS A 189 -5.65 -17.22 -12.04
CA LYS A 189 -4.21 -17.03 -12.20
C LYS A 189 -3.40 -17.97 -11.29
N LEU A 190 -3.82 -18.11 -10.04
CA LEU A 190 -3.20 -19.03 -9.09
C LEU A 190 -3.32 -20.49 -9.55
N GLU A 191 -4.52 -20.91 -9.98
CA GLU A 191 -4.78 -22.27 -10.50
C GLU A 191 -3.94 -22.56 -11.75
N LEU A 192 -3.87 -21.61 -12.69
CA LEU A 192 -3.00 -21.76 -13.87
C LEU A 192 -1.54 -21.94 -13.49
N HIS A 193 -1.07 -21.21 -12.45
CA HIS A 193 0.29 -21.40 -11.94
C HIS A 193 0.47 -22.79 -11.33
N LYS A 194 -0.50 -23.29 -10.54
CA LYS A 194 -0.45 -24.62 -9.95
C LYS A 194 -0.45 -25.71 -11.02
N GLU A 195 -1.28 -25.60 -12.05
CA GLU A 195 -1.30 -26.52 -13.18
C GLU A 195 0.06 -26.56 -13.90
N ALA A 196 0.68 -25.39 -14.11
CA ALA A 196 2.02 -25.32 -14.72
C ALA A 196 3.11 -25.90 -13.79
N ALA A 197 2.96 -25.74 -12.47
CA ALA A 197 3.87 -26.28 -11.48
C ALA A 197 3.76 -27.79 -11.28
N ASP A 198 2.68 -28.42 -11.73
CA ASP A 198 2.39 -29.85 -11.63
C ASP A 198 2.29 -30.49 -13.04
N SER A 199 3.22 -30.14 -13.91
CA SER A 199 3.23 -30.65 -15.28
C SER A 199 3.46 -32.16 -15.33
N PRO A 200 3.02 -32.88 -16.38
CA PRO A 200 3.29 -34.30 -16.53
C PRO A 200 4.78 -34.63 -16.46
N GLU A 201 5.63 -33.77 -17.00
CA GLU A 201 7.09 -33.92 -16.99
C GLU A 201 7.63 -33.86 -15.57
N ILE A 202 7.14 -32.95 -14.75
CA ILE A 202 7.54 -32.84 -13.33
C ILE A 202 7.12 -34.10 -12.58
N ARG A 203 5.88 -34.57 -12.75
CA ARG A 203 5.39 -35.81 -12.12
C ARG A 203 6.22 -37.03 -12.49
N GLU A 204 6.58 -37.15 -13.75
CA GLU A 204 7.46 -38.27 -14.19
C GLU A 204 8.85 -38.20 -13.55
N LEU A 205 9.44 -37.03 -13.48
CA LEU A 205 10.74 -36.82 -12.85
C LEU A 205 10.67 -37.03 -11.33
N GLU A 206 9.60 -36.61 -10.66
CA GLU A 206 9.35 -36.88 -9.24
C GLU A 206 9.29 -38.37 -8.96
N GLN A 207 8.53 -39.13 -9.77
CA GLN A 207 8.46 -40.58 -9.63
C GLN A 207 9.83 -41.26 -9.84
N LYS A 208 10.60 -40.87 -10.87
CA LYS A 208 11.93 -41.36 -11.14
C LYS A 208 12.88 -41.04 -9.98
N TRP A 209 12.84 -39.81 -9.46
CA TRP A 209 13.66 -39.37 -8.34
C TRP A 209 13.33 -40.11 -7.03
N GLN A 210 12.06 -40.40 -6.78
CA GLN A 210 11.64 -41.22 -5.62
C GLN A 210 12.13 -42.65 -5.70
N LEU A 211 12.15 -43.22 -6.90
CA LEU A 211 12.64 -44.59 -7.11
C LEU A 211 14.17 -44.68 -7.06
N GLU A 212 14.85 -43.65 -7.54
CA GLU A 212 16.31 -43.61 -7.64
C GLU A 212 16.88 -42.30 -7.03
N PRO A 213 16.91 -42.15 -5.69
CA PRO A 213 17.29 -40.86 -5.05
C PRO A 213 18.81 -40.52 -5.21
N ASN A 214 19.60 -41.41 -5.77
CA ASN A 214 21.01 -41.20 -6.07
C ASN A 214 21.28 -40.99 -7.58
N ASN A 215 20.24 -40.94 -8.40
CA ASN A 215 20.35 -40.58 -9.81
C ASN A 215 20.38 -39.08 -9.96
N PHE A 216 21.57 -38.49 -9.78
CA PHE A 216 21.74 -37.04 -9.72
C PHE A 216 21.40 -36.32 -11.02
N GLU A 217 21.45 -37.01 -12.18
CA GLU A 217 20.98 -36.49 -13.46
C GLU A 217 19.45 -36.19 -13.39
N VAL A 218 18.67 -37.16 -12.94
CA VAL A 218 17.21 -36.99 -12.75
C VAL A 218 16.91 -35.93 -11.70
N GLY A 219 17.64 -35.95 -10.58
CA GLY A 219 17.48 -34.94 -9.55
C GLY A 219 17.77 -33.49 -10.05
N TYR A 220 18.84 -33.36 -10.84
CA TYR A 220 19.19 -32.05 -11.42
C TYR A 220 18.14 -31.57 -12.42
N GLU A 221 17.67 -32.45 -13.30
CA GLU A 221 16.62 -32.14 -14.27
C GLU A 221 15.33 -31.73 -13.54
N LEU A 222 14.92 -32.48 -12.52
CA LEU A 222 13.77 -32.13 -11.67
C LEU A 222 13.94 -30.78 -11.00
N ALA A 223 15.11 -30.47 -10.45
CA ALA A 223 15.38 -29.19 -9.81
C ALA A 223 15.29 -28.01 -10.81
N ILE A 224 15.71 -28.19 -12.06
CA ILE A 224 15.55 -27.19 -13.11
C ILE A 224 14.08 -26.99 -13.44
N GLN A 225 13.29 -28.07 -13.59
CA GLN A 225 11.84 -27.97 -13.81
C GLN A 225 11.13 -27.30 -12.64
N TYR A 226 11.45 -27.64 -11.41
CA TYR A 226 10.92 -26.94 -10.23
C TYR A 226 11.26 -25.45 -10.22
N SER A 227 12.49 -25.08 -10.58
CA SER A 227 12.88 -23.67 -10.68
C SER A 227 12.06 -22.92 -11.74
N GLN A 228 11.81 -23.52 -12.90
CA GLN A 228 10.99 -22.94 -13.97
C GLN A 228 9.52 -22.81 -13.55
N ALA A 229 9.03 -23.74 -12.72
CA ALA A 229 7.68 -23.74 -12.15
C ALA A 229 7.55 -22.87 -10.89
N ASN A 230 8.57 -22.07 -10.53
CA ASN A 230 8.67 -21.27 -9.30
C ASN A 230 8.57 -22.08 -7.98
N ARG A 231 8.73 -23.40 -8.04
CA ARG A 231 8.88 -24.29 -6.87
C ARG A 231 10.31 -24.20 -6.32
N ASN A 232 10.70 -22.99 -5.95
CA ASN A 232 12.09 -22.62 -5.67
C ASN A 232 12.68 -23.32 -4.46
N GLU A 233 11.87 -23.58 -3.42
CA GLU A 233 12.35 -24.30 -2.23
C GLU A 233 12.71 -25.72 -2.56
N GLU A 234 11.87 -26.43 -3.30
CA GLU A 234 12.08 -27.81 -3.71
C GLU A 234 13.26 -27.93 -4.67
N ALA A 235 13.39 -26.96 -5.59
CA ALA A 235 14.57 -26.87 -6.46
C ALA A 235 15.87 -26.73 -5.66
N LEU A 236 15.88 -25.79 -4.70
CA LEU A 236 17.07 -25.56 -3.84
C LEU A 236 17.38 -26.77 -2.95
N GLU A 237 16.36 -27.47 -2.45
CA GLU A 237 16.56 -28.69 -1.63
C GLU A 237 17.25 -29.81 -2.42
N ILE A 238 16.75 -30.07 -3.63
CA ILE A 238 17.38 -31.11 -4.49
C ILE A 238 18.80 -30.69 -4.88
N LEU A 239 19.01 -29.47 -5.36
CA LEU A 239 20.34 -28.97 -5.73
C LEU A 239 21.32 -29.09 -4.56
N LEU A 240 20.90 -28.69 -3.36
CA LEU A 240 21.71 -28.79 -2.16
C LEU A 240 22.02 -30.27 -1.81
N SER A 241 21.07 -31.19 -1.98
CA SER A 241 21.24 -32.61 -1.72
C SER A 241 22.28 -33.20 -2.64
N ILE A 242 22.26 -32.82 -3.92
CA ILE A 242 23.28 -33.24 -4.92
C ILE A 242 24.65 -32.70 -4.53
N LEU A 243 24.74 -31.37 -4.24
CA LEU A 243 26.00 -30.73 -3.90
C LEU A 243 26.64 -31.29 -2.60
N LYS A 244 25.85 -31.76 -1.66
CA LYS A 244 26.33 -32.45 -0.45
C LYS A 244 27.04 -33.76 -0.76
N LYS A 245 26.72 -34.37 -1.87
CA LYS A 245 27.32 -35.67 -2.31
C LYS A 245 28.45 -35.49 -3.33
N ASP A 246 28.22 -34.56 -4.27
CA ASP A 246 29.17 -34.22 -5.32
C ASP A 246 29.14 -32.70 -5.62
N LEU A 247 30.16 -32.02 -5.12
CA LEU A 247 30.29 -30.54 -5.32
C LEU A 247 30.60 -30.17 -6.77
N ASN A 248 31.12 -31.10 -7.56
CA ASN A 248 31.50 -30.90 -8.95
C ASN A 248 30.51 -31.52 -9.93
N PHE A 249 29.37 -32.02 -9.47
CA PHE A 249 28.39 -32.66 -10.33
C PHE A 249 28.08 -31.81 -11.58
N ALA A 250 28.10 -32.48 -12.74
CA ALA A 250 27.91 -31.90 -14.07
C ALA A 250 28.86 -30.71 -14.32
N ASP A 251 30.16 -30.89 -14.05
CA ASP A 251 31.19 -29.85 -14.21
C ASP A 251 30.86 -28.53 -13.47
N GLY A 252 30.19 -28.63 -12.31
CA GLY A 252 29.81 -27.51 -11.48
C GLY A 252 28.51 -26.81 -11.89
N GLN A 253 27.74 -27.34 -12.85
CA GLN A 253 26.46 -26.76 -13.29
C GLN A 253 25.42 -26.71 -12.17
N ALA A 254 25.31 -27.76 -11.34
CA ALA A 254 24.39 -27.76 -10.21
C ALA A 254 24.66 -26.60 -9.22
N LYS A 255 25.93 -26.33 -8.94
CA LYS A 255 26.36 -25.21 -8.12
C LYS A 255 25.99 -23.88 -8.78
N LYS A 256 26.22 -23.74 -10.07
CA LYS A 256 25.88 -22.52 -10.83
C LYS A 256 24.38 -22.32 -10.81
N SER A 257 23.55 -23.31 -11.12
CA SER A 257 22.09 -23.21 -11.10
C SER A 257 21.56 -22.81 -9.72
N MET A 258 22.13 -23.38 -8.65
CA MET A 258 21.77 -22.98 -7.28
C MET A 258 22.11 -21.51 -7.00
N LEU A 259 23.28 -21.03 -7.42
CA LEU A 259 23.68 -19.62 -7.23
C LEU A 259 22.79 -18.67 -8.04
N ASP A 260 22.46 -19.03 -9.29
CA ASP A 260 21.61 -18.26 -10.17
C ASP A 260 20.19 -18.16 -9.57
N LEU A 261 19.63 -19.25 -9.06
CA LEU A 261 18.34 -19.26 -8.39
C LEU A 261 18.33 -18.41 -7.11
N LEU A 262 19.38 -18.53 -6.28
CA LEU A 262 19.55 -17.69 -5.09
C LEU A 262 19.69 -16.19 -5.44
N ALA A 263 20.33 -15.86 -6.56
CA ALA A 263 20.44 -14.50 -7.04
C ALA A 263 19.07 -13.95 -7.50
N ALA A 264 18.31 -14.75 -8.26
CA ALA A 264 16.98 -14.41 -8.73
C ALA A 264 15.99 -14.12 -7.58
N LEU A 265 16.06 -14.87 -6.48
CA LEU A 265 15.25 -14.65 -5.28
C LEU A 265 15.58 -13.35 -4.53
N GLY A 266 16.76 -12.76 -4.78
CA GLY A 266 17.17 -11.49 -4.19
C GLY A 266 17.77 -11.58 -2.77
N GLN A 267 18.29 -10.41 -2.29
CA GLN A 267 19.02 -10.38 -1.01
C GLN A 267 18.10 -10.37 0.23
N GLY A 268 16.89 -9.85 0.12
CA GLY A 268 15.92 -9.76 1.22
C GLY A 268 15.09 -11.03 1.44
N ASN A 269 15.20 -12.03 0.57
CA ASN A 269 14.40 -13.24 0.65
C ASN A 269 14.93 -14.18 1.74
N THR A 270 14.04 -14.60 2.66
CA THR A 270 14.38 -15.46 3.81
C THR A 270 14.81 -16.87 3.38
N LEU A 271 14.13 -17.44 2.36
CA LEU A 271 14.49 -18.74 1.77
C LEU A 271 15.90 -18.68 1.17
N ALA A 272 16.19 -17.69 0.35
CA ALA A 272 17.50 -17.49 -0.26
C ALA A 272 18.60 -17.33 0.81
N SER A 273 18.33 -16.58 1.88
CA SER A 273 19.28 -16.38 2.99
C SER A 273 19.59 -17.69 3.73
N ARG A 274 18.57 -18.56 3.91
CA ARG A 274 18.73 -19.87 4.53
C ARG A 274 19.63 -20.78 3.69
N TYR A 275 19.35 -20.88 2.38
CA TYR A 275 20.11 -21.76 1.50
C TYR A 275 21.50 -21.23 1.15
N ARG A 276 21.72 -19.90 1.10
CA ARG A 276 23.07 -19.32 0.97
C ARG A 276 23.97 -19.76 2.12
N ARG A 277 23.47 -19.70 3.36
CA ARG A 277 24.27 -20.16 4.53
C ARG A 277 24.63 -21.65 4.43
N GLN A 278 23.70 -22.49 3.98
CA GLN A 278 23.97 -23.91 3.82
C GLN A 278 24.98 -24.21 2.68
N LEU A 279 24.84 -23.51 1.55
CA LEU A 279 25.76 -23.62 0.44
C LEU A 279 27.17 -23.17 0.84
N TYR A 280 27.32 -22.03 1.50
CA TYR A 280 28.63 -21.55 1.93
C TYR A 280 29.27 -22.49 2.97
N ALA A 281 28.51 -23.10 3.87
CA ALA A 281 29.01 -24.10 4.80
C ALA A 281 29.51 -25.38 4.12
N LEU A 282 29.09 -25.65 2.87
CA LEU A 282 29.63 -26.77 2.06
C LEU A 282 30.90 -26.40 1.28
N LEU A 283 31.11 -25.10 1.03
CA LEU A 283 32.22 -24.63 0.19
C LEU A 283 33.45 -24.24 0.99
N TYR A 284 33.28 -24.00 2.29
CA TYR A 284 34.33 -23.55 3.23
C TYR A 284 34.33 -24.38 4.51
#